data_da3e2a3a28ba0d08ed6d0541f3938151
#
_entry.id   da3e2a3a28ba0d08ed6d0541f3938151
#
_cell.length_a   1.000
_cell.length_b   1.000
_cell.length_c   1.000
_cell.angle_alpha   90.00
_cell.angle_beta   90.00
_cell.angle_gamma   90.00
#
_symmetry.space_group_name_H-M   'P 1'
#
loop_
_entity.id
_entity.type
_entity.pdbx_description
1 polymer ?
#
loop_
_entity_poly.entity_id
_entity_poly.type
_entity_poly.pdbx_seq_one_letter_code
_entity_poly.pdbx_strand_id
1 'polypeptide(L)'
;MLEGLKIKYGVIFNHKKVARIMKKYNLKPEYIRRIRPNYSAKTIAENVQPNLVKRQFKTKGLNQIWCTDITYLIFGNKRAYLSTIIDLYDRHVVAYQISKRNDIKLVIDTLNKALEKEKDVYGLILHSDQGFQYTSNEYKVICASKGISISMSRKGTPIDDSPMESWHGILKKETLYNNNITSLGHYIQLVEEWVAFYNSTRLKNRNLN
;
A
#
# COMPACT_ATOMS: atom_id res chain seq x y z
N MET A 1 6.76 -20.01 -9.69
CA MET A 1 7.42 -21.02 -10.58
C MET A 1 6.58 -22.28 -10.80
N LEU A 2 6.16 -23.03 -9.77
CA LEU A 2 5.34 -24.25 -9.94
C LEU A 2 4.05 -24.00 -10.71
N GLU A 3 3.35 -22.92 -10.37
CA GLU A 3 2.12 -22.49 -11.06
C GLU A 3 2.38 -22.10 -12.52
N GLY A 4 3.49 -21.41 -12.80
CA GLY A 4 3.91 -21.10 -14.18
C GLY A 4 4.26 -22.34 -15.00
N LEU A 5 4.86 -23.34 -14.40
CA LEU A 5 5.13 -24.63 -15.06
C LEU A 5 3.83 -25.39 -15.37
N LYS A 6 2.87 -25.37 -14.43
CA LYS A 6 1.55 -25.96 -14.64
C LYS A 6 0.80 -25.27 -15.78
N ILE A 7 0.80 -23.95 -15.80
CA ILE A 7 0.12 -23.15 -16.85
C ILE A 7 0.78 -23.39 -18.21
N LYS A 8 2.12 -23.35 -18.26
CA LYS A 8 2.86 -23.42 -19.54
C LYS A 8 2.94 -24.84 -20.15
N TYR A 9 3.02 -25.87 -19.31
CA TYR A 9 3.28 -27.25 -19.75
C TYR A 9 2.18 -28.24 -19.34
N GLY A 10 1.15 -27.83 -18.63
CA GLY A 10 0.04 -28.70 -18.19
C GLY A 10 0.43 -29.74 -17.14
N VAL A 11 1.66 -29.69 -16.59
CA VAL A 11 2.20 -30.71 -15.69
C VAL A 11 2.37 -30.19 -14.27
N ILE A 12 1.91 -30.99 -13.29
CA ILE A 12 2.09 -30.70 -11.87
C ILE A 12 3.39 -31.29 -11.38
N PHE A 13 4.31 -30.45 -10.95
CA PHE A 13 5.60 -30.86 -10.39
C PHE A 13 5.62 -30.78 -8.88
N ASN A 14 6.25 -31.76 -8.22
CA ASN A 14 6.54 -31.69 -6.79
C ASN A 14 7.57 -30.57 -6.52
N HIS A 15 7.27 -29.69 -5.56
CA HIS A 15 8.12 -28.54 -5.22
C HIS A 15 9.54 -28.94 -4.82
N LYS A 16 9.73 -30.09 -4.12
CA LYS A 16 11.04 -30.63 -3.73
C LYS A 16 11.88 -31.03 -4.95
N LYS A 17 11.24 -31.61 -5.99
CA LYS A 17 11.89 -31.93 -7.26
C LYS A 17 12.35 -30.66 -7.98
N VAL A 18 11.52 -29.67 -8.07
CA VAL A 18 11.85 -28.38 -8.72
C VAL A 18 12.97 -27.68 -7.97
N ALA A 19 12.91 -27.59 -6.63
CA ALA A 19 13.97 -26.99 -5.82
C ALA A 19 15.32 -27.70 -6.00
N ARG A 20 15.34 -29.07 -6.07
CA ARG A 20 16.55 -29.86 -6.32
C ARG A 20 17.15 -29.57 -7.71
N ILE A 21 16.32 -29.46 -8.74
CA ILE A 21 16.75 -29.13 -10.09
C ILE A 21 17.32 -27.71 -10.15
N MET A 22 16.64 -26.74 -9.56
CA MET A 22 17.15 -25.38 -9.48
C MET A 22 18.51 -25.29 -8.79
N LYS A 23 18.68 -26.00 -7.67
CA LYS A 23 19.99 -26.09 -6.98
C LYS A 23 21.06 -26.74 -7.85
N LYS A 24 20.72 -27.84 -8.53
CA LYS A 24 21.67 -28.60 -9.41
C LYS A 24 22.18 -27.72 -10.56
N TYR A 25 21.32 -26.91 -11.15
CA TYR A 25 21.67 -26.06 -12.30
C TYR A 25 21.94 -24.61 -11.92
N ASN A 26 22.11 -24.31 -10.62
CA ASN A 26 22.32 -22.95 -10.08
C ASN A 26 21.30 -21.91 -10.59
N LEU A 27 20.06 -22.34 -10.81
CA LEU A 27 18.98 -21.47 -11.24
C LEU A 27 18.50 -20.66 -10.05
N LYS A 28 18.61 -19.35 -10.13
CA LYS A 28 18.12 -18.40 -9.11
C LYS A 28 17.01 -17.57 -9.69
N PRO A 29 15.96 -17.24 -8.89
CA PRO A 29 14.95 -16.26 -9.33
C PRO A 29 15.64 -14.92 -9.59
N GLU A 30 15.26 -14.27 -10.66
CA GLU A 30 15.68 -12.90 -10.92
C GLU A 30 14.90 -11.96 -9.99
N TYR A 31 15.56 -11.47 -8.93
CA TYR A 31 14.99 -10.50 -8.03
C TYR A 31 15.32 -9.10 -8.51
N ILE A 32 14.31 -8.27 -8.68
CA ILE A 32 14.51 -6.84 -8.86
C ILE A 32 15.12 -6.29 -7.56
N ARG A 33 16.41 -5.93 -7.59
CA ARG A 33 17.04 -5.26 -6.44
C ARG A 33 16.32 -3.94 -6.19
N ARG A 34 15.68 -3.81 -5.03
CA ARG A 34 15.13 -2.52 -4.59
C ARG A 34 16.29 -1.55 -4.38
N ILE A 35 16.41 -0.55 -5.23
CA ILE A 35 17.28 0.60 -4.96
C ILE A 35 16.60 1.36 -3.82
N ARG A 36 17.15 1.26 -2.62
CA ARG A 36 16.67 2.05 -1.48
C ARG A 36 17.24 3.45 -1.62
N PRO A 37 16.43 4.53 -1.56
CA PRO A 37 16.95 5.88 -1.43
C PRO A 37 17.83 5.96 -0.17
N ASN A 38 18.94 6.67 -0.28
CA ASN A 38 19.92 6.77 0.82
C ASN A 38 19.49 7.86 1.83
N TYR A 39 18.33 7.68 2.48
CA TYR A 39 17.95 8.50 3.63
C TYR A 39 18.74 8.01 4.85
N SER A 40 19.35 8.93 5.59
CA SER A 40 20.12 8.55 6.76
C SER A 40 19.19 7.83 7.74
N ALA A 41 19.54 6.61 8.11
CA ALA A 41 18.78 5.82 9.07
C ALA A 41 18.59 6.55 10.42
N LYS A 42 19.52 7.45 10.75
CA LYS A 42 19.48 8.31 11.93
C LYS A 42 18.30 9.30 11.86
N THR A 43 18.14 10.04 10.76
CA THR A 43 17.05 11.01 10.58
C THR A 43 15.67 10.35 10.61
N ILE A 44 15.55 9.12 10.05
CA ILE A 44 14.31 8.34 10.12
C ILE A 44 14.01 7.96 11.56
N ALA A 45 15.01 7.45 12.30
CA ALA A 45 14.83 6.96 13.68
C ALA A 45 14.40 8.09 14.65
N GLU A 46 14.94 9.29 14.50
CA GLU A 46 14.61 10.46 15.32
C GLU A 46 13.16 10.96 15.12
N ASN A 47 12.55 10.62 13.99
CA ASN A 47 11.24 11.11 13.58
C ASN A 47 10.12 10.07 13.65
N VAL A 48 10.42 8.85 14.10
CA VAL A 48 9.41 7.78 14.27
C VAL A 48 8.42 8.16 15.37
N GLN A 49 7.13 7.98 15.09
CA GLN A 49 6.04 8.19 16.04
C GLN A 49 5.60 6.87 16.69
N PRO A 50 5.03 6.91 17.89
CA PRO A 50 4.57 5.70 18.59
C PRO A 50 3.43 5.02 17.82
N ASN A 51 3.30 3.69 18.01
CA ASN A 51 2.15 2.95 17.50
C ASN A 51 0.94 3.18 18.43
N LEU A 52 0.06 4.11 18.05
CA LEU A 52 -1.16 4.43 18.81
C LEU A 52 -2.27 3.40 18.56
N VAL A 53 -2.33 2.84 17.34
CA VAL A 53 -3.39 1.90 16.93
C VAL A 53 -3.26 0.55 17.63
N LYS A 54 -2.02 0.07 17.90
CA LYS A 54 -1.75 -1.17 18.63
C LYS A 54 -2.57 -2.38 18.15
N ARG A 55 -2.77 -2.49 16.82
CA ARG A 55 -3.60 -3.53 16.15
C ARG A 55 -5.11 -3.45 16.45
N GLN A 56 -5.57 -2.38 17.07
CA GLN A 56 -7.00 -2.15 17.30
C GLN A 56 -7.59 -1.45 16.09
N PHE A 57 -7.84 -2.21 15.03
CA PHE A 57 -8.32 -1.69 13.73
C PHE A 57 -9.84 -1.52 13.65
N LYS A 58 -10.57 -1.78 14.74
CA LYS A 58 -12.02 -1.55 14.80
C LYS A 58 -12.30 -0.13 15.26
N THR A 59 -13.09 0.59 14.49
CA THR A 59 -13.53 1.95 14.78
C THR A 59 -15.05 1.99 14.92
N LYS A 60 -15.57 3.03 15.61
CA LYS A 60 -17.01 3.20 15.87
C LYS A 60 -17.67 4.17 14.89
N GLY A 61 -16.89 4.89 14.09
CA GLY A 61 -17.36 5.89 13.13
C GLY A 61 -16.27 6.29 12.15
N LEU A 62 -16.67 7.07 11.15
CA LEU A 62 -15.76 7.63 10.16
C LEU A 62 -14.73 8.57 10.80
N ASN A 63 -13.61 8.75 10.14
CA ASN A 63 -12.55 9.70 10.51
C ASN A 63 -11.95 9.48 11.90
N GLN A 64 -12.01 8.24 12.44
CA GLN A 64 -11.33 7.90 13.68
C GLN A 64 -9.93 7.36 13.45
N ILE A 65 -9.76 6.44 12.49
CA ILE A 65 -8.46 5.89 12.10
C ILE A 65 -8.41 5.77 10.58
N TRP A 66 -7.46 6.46 9.99
CA TRP A 66 -7.06 6.23 8.61
C TRP A 66 -5.76 5.44 8.56
N CYS A 67 -5.64 4.55 7.58
CA CYS A 67 -4.39 3.89 7.26
C CYS A 67 -3.89 4.38 5.89
N THR A 68 -2.58 4.55 5.78
CA THR A 68 -1.93 4.98 4.54
C THR A 68 -0.68 4.16 4.26
N ASP A 69 -0.47 3.84 2.98
CA ASP A 69 0.74 3.16 2.53
C ASP A 69 0.97 3.42 1.03
N ILE A 70 2.18 3.11 0.57
CA ILE A 70 2.58 3.24 -0.83
C ILE A 70 2.82 1.85 -1.42
N THR A 71 2.13 1.56 -2.51
CA THR A 71 2.42 0.34 -3.29
C THR A 71 2.98 0.65 -4.67
N TYR A 72 3.67 -0.34 -5.25
CA TYR A 72 4.28 -0.25 -6.57
C TYR A 72 3.32 -0.78 -7.63
N LEU A 73 3.17 -0.02 -8.72
CA LEU A 73 2.55 -0.44 -9.96
C LEU A 73 3.66 -0.71 -10.96
N ILE A 74 3.91 -1.98 -11.28
CA ILE A 74 5.06 -2.40 -12.10
C ILE A 74 4.55 -3.08 -13.37
N PHE A 75 5.09 -2.64 -14.51
CA PHE A 75 4.90 -3.27 -15.81
C PHE A 75 6.24 -3.34 -16.57
N GLY A 76 6.75 -4.55 -16.75
CA GLY A 76 8.10 -4.76 -17.29
C GLY A 76 9.16 -4.03 -16.46
N ASN A 77 9.92 -3.15 -17.10
CA ASN A 77 10.94 -2.31 -16.44
C ASN A 77 10.42 -0.93 -16.00
N LYS A 78 9.16 -0.62 -16.30
CA LYS A 78 8.50 0.64 -15.93
C LYS A 78 7.79 0.50 -14.59
N ARG A 79 7.74 1.58 -13.80
CA ARG A 79 7.08 1.62 -12.50
C ARG A 79 6.38 2.95 -12.25
N ALA A 80 5.30 2.90 -11.49
CA ALA A 80 4.66 4.01 -10.81
C ALA A 80 4.42 3.64 -9.34
N TYR A 81 4.02 4.60 -8.56
CA TYR A 81 3.77 4.48 -7.13
C TYR A 81 2.37 4.98 -6.85
N LEU A 82 1.60 4.17 -6.14
CA LEU A 82 0.27 4.50 -5.67
C LEU A 82 0.33 4.74 -4.16
N SER A 83 0.11 5.97 -3.73
CA SER A 83 -0.15 6.31 -2.33
C SER A 83 -1.65 6.33 -2.10
N THR A 84 -2.11 5.71 -1.01
CA THR A 84 -3.53 5.54 -0.72
C THR A 84 -3.80 5.81 0.74
N ILE A 85 -4.94 6.46 1.04
CA ILE A 85 -5.50 6.61 2.39
C ILE A 85 -6.85 5.90 2.41
N ILE A 86 -7.06 5.00 3.36
CA ILE A 86 -8.34 4.32 3.60
C ILE A 86 -8.86 4.64 5.00
N ASP A 87 -10.16 4.84 5.14
CA ASP A 87 -10.82 4.88 6.45
C ASP A 87 -11.06 3.46 6.95
N LEU A 88 -10.73 3.17 8.21
CA LEU A 88 -10.90 1.82 8.75
C LEU A 88 -12.34 1.48 9.13
N TYR A 89 -13.22 2.47 9.25
CA TYR A 89 -14.62 2.24 9.61
C TYR A 89 -15.37 1.47 8.51
N ASP A 90 -15.39 2.03 7.31
CA ASP A 90 -16.10 1.46 6.16
C ASP A 90 -15.17 0.94 5.07
N ARG A 91 -13.86 1.08 5.25
CA ARG A 91 -12.81 0.66 4.32
C ARG A 91 -12.81 1.39 2.99
N HIS A 92 -13.48 2.55 2.86
CA HIS A 92 -13.43 3.31 1.63
C HIS A 92 -12.07 4.00 1.43
N VAL A 93 -11.72 4.21 0.17
CA VAL A 93 -10.54 4.99 -0.20
C VAL A 93 -10.89 6.47 -0.09
N VAL A 94 -10.39 7.13 0.96
CA VAL A 94 -10.58 8.57 1.19
C VAL A 94 -9.89 9.37 0.08
N ALA A 95 -8.61 9.04 -0.18
CA ALA A 95 -7.84 9.65 -1.24
C ALA A 95 -6.76 8.70 -1.75
N TYR A 96 -6.31 8.95 -2.98
CA TYR A 96 -5.14 8.32 -3.57
C TYR A 96 -4.44 9.25 -4.55
N GLN A 97 -3.16 8.98 -4.79
CA GLN A 97 -2.34 9.66 -5.77
C GLN A 97 -1.40 8.67 -6.46
N ILE A 98 -1.26 8.80 -7.78
CA ILE A 98 -0.30 8.01 -8.56
C ILE A 98 0.80 8.94 -9.06
N SER A 99 2.06 8.51 -8.92
CA SER A 99 3.24 9.27 -9.36
C SER A 99 4.31 8.35 -9.93
N LYS A 100 5.15 8.90 -10.79
CA LYS A 100 6.38 8.23 -11.26
C LYS A 100 7.50 8.30 -10.22
N ARG A 101 7.34 9.09 -9.16
CA ARG A 101 8.33 9.31 -8.10
C ARG A 101 7.78 8.83 -6.77
N ASN A 102 8.64 8.15 -5.99
CA ASN A 102 8.35 7.74 -4.61
C ASN A 102 9.02 8.73 -3.67
N ASP A 103 8.44 9.89 -3.52
CA ASP A 103 8.97 11.00 -2.74
C ASP A 103 7.96 11.51 -1.69
N ILE A 104 8.38 12.49 -0.90
CA ILE A 104 7.55 13.12 0.14
C ILE A 104 6.34 13.78 -0.49
N LYS A 105 6.50 14.41 -1.66
CA LYS A 105 5.41 15.08 -2.37
C LYS A 105 4.24 14.14 -2.67
N LEU A 106 4.49 12.88 -3.02
CA LEU A 106 3.45 11.90 -3.28
C LEU A 106 2.51 11.71 -2.08
N VAL A 107 3.04 11.58 -0.86
CA VAL A 107 2.21 11.40 0.35
C VAL A 107 1.55 12.69 0.79
N ILE A 108 2.22 13.83 0.61
CA ILE A 108 1.64 15.16 0.89
C ILE A 108 0.45 15.44 -0.03
N ASP A 109 0.59 15.21 -1.33
CA ASP A 109 -0.49 15.39 -2.30
C ASP A 109 -1.68 14.47 -1.96
N THR A 110 -1.41 13.22 -1.53
CA THR A 110 -2.45 12.28 -1.10
C THR A 110 -3.18 12.77 0.14
N LEU A 111 -2.42 13.24 1.14
CA LEU A 111 -2.98 13.77 2.39
C LEU A 111 -3.82 15.03 2.13
N ASN A 112 -3.33 15.97 1.33
CA ASN A 112 -4.08 17.18 1.00
C ASN A 112 -5.39 16.86 0.29
N LYS A 113 -5.40 15.93 -0.67
CA LYS A 113 -6.64 15.45 -1.32
C LYS A 113 -7.62 14.84 -0.31
N ALA A 114 -7.13 14.11 0.70
CA ALA A 114 -7.99 13.59 1.75
C ALA A 114 -8.60 14.71 2.59
N LEU A 115 -7.80 15.70 2.97
CA LEU A 115 -8.22 16.88 3.76
C LEU A 115 -9.13 17.85 3.00
N GLU A 116 -9.09 17.83 1.66
CA GLU A 116 -10.05 18.58 0.83
C GLU A 116 -11.45 17.96 0.88
N LYS A 117 -11.54 16.63 0.95
CA LYS A 117 -12.81 15.89 1.01
C LYS A 117 -13.36 15.84 2.43
N GLU A 118 -12.54 15.46 3.38
CA GLU A 118 -12.93 15.28 4.78
C GLU A 118 -12.50 16.48 5.61
N LYS A 119 -13.47 17.24 6.11
CA LYS A 119 -13.21 18.48 6.85
C LYS A 119 -13.12 18.26 8.36
N ASP A 120 -13.84 17.29 8.87
CA ASP A 120 -13.84 16.95 10.31
C ASP A 120 -12.87 15.79 10.56
N VAL A 121 -11.62 16.16 10.76
CA VAL A 121 -10.49 15.22 11.02
C VAL A 121 -9.80 15.49 12.36
N TYR A 122 -10.38 16.35 13.21
CA TYR A 122 -9.82 16.61 14.53
C TYR A 122 -9.85 15.35 15.39
N GLY A 123 -8.71 14.97 15.96
CA GLY A 123 -8.57 13.72 16.75
C GLY A 123 -8.39 12.44 15.94
N LEU A 124 -8.39 12.54 14.60
CA LEU A 124 -8.08 11.42 13.70
C LEU A 124 -6.69 10.85 14.02
N ILE A 125 -6.57 9.52 13.99
CA ILE A 125 -5.28 8.83 13.98
C ILE A 125 -4.95 8.44 12.55
N LEU A 126 -3.82 8.93 12.01
CA LEU A 126 -3.31 8.56 10.71
C LEU A 126 -2.14 7.58 10.86
N HIS A 127 -2.40 6.32 10.50
CA HIS A 127 -1.47 5.20 10.70
C HIS A 127 -0.73 4.83 9.41
N SER A 128 0.60 4.66 9.52
CA SER A 128 1.48 4.29 8.40
C SER A 128 2.61 3.36 8.85
N ASP A 129 3.42 2.91 7.89
CA ASP A 129 4.75 2.38 8.19
C ASP A 129 5.74 3.49 8.59
N GLN A 130 7.01 3.11 8.85
CA GLN A 130 8.10 4.05 9.15
C GLN A 130 8.82 4.52 7.89
N GLY A 131 8.13 4.64 6.77
CA GLY A 131 8.69 5.18 5.53
C GLY A 131 9.19 6.61 5.70
N PHE A 132 10.28 6.96 5.00
CA PHE A 132 10.88 8.31 5.10
C PHE A 132 9.90 9.42 4.70
N GLN A 133 8.91 9.11 3.88
CA GLN A 133 7.88 10.06 3.45
C GLN A 133 7.03 10.49 4.66
N TYR A 134 6.64 9.53 5.49
CA TYR A 134 5.78 9.74 6.66
C TYR A 134 6.52 10.32 7.86
N THR A 135 7.86 10.19 7.89
CA THR A 135 8.71 10.78 8.95
C THR A 135 9.17 12.20 8.60
N SER A 136 8.76 12.77 7.47
CA SER A 136 9.16 14.11 7.06
C SER A 136 8.52 15.19 7.95
N ASN A 137 9.24 16.30 8.16
CA ASN A 137 8.73 17.42 8.94
C ASN A 137 7.49 18.05 8.31
N GLU A 138 7.45 18.16 6.98
CA GLU A 138 6.31 18.70 6.25
C GLU A 138 5.03 17.90 6.53
N TYR A 139 5.11 16.58 6.47
CA TYR A 139 3.98 15.69 6.79
C TYR A 139 3.48 15.87 8.22
N LYS A 140 4.41 15.98 9.19
CA LYS A 140 4.10 16.22 10.61
C LYS A 140 3.39 17.56 10.83
N VAL A 141 3.89 18.62 10.21
CA VAL A 141 3.31 19.97 10.33
C VAL A 141 1.89 20.00 9.81
N ILE A 142 1.62 19.37 8.65
CA ILE A 142 0.26 19.29 8.10
C ILE A 142 -0.67 18.53 9.04
N CYS A 143 -0.26 17.35 9.53
CA CYS A 143 -1.07 16.58 10.48
C CYS A 143 -1.36 17.37 11.75
N ALA A 144 -0.33 17.96 12.36
CA ALA A 144 -0.47 18.74 13.57
C ALA A 144 -1.41 19.96 13.40
N SER A 145 -1.32 20.66 12.26
CA SER A 145 -2.19 21.82 11.96
C SER A 145 -3.68 21.46 11.86
N LYS A 146 -3.98 20.18 11.64
CA LYS A 146 -5.36 19.65 11.54
C LYS A 146 -5.81 18.85 12.77
N GLY A 147 -4.97 18.79 13.82
CA GLY A 147 -5.27 18.00 15.02
C GLY A 147 -5.22 16.49 14.77
N ILE A 148 -4.49 16.04 13.75
CA ILE A 148 -4.31 14.63 13.39
C ILE A 148 -3.12 14.04 14.16
N SER A 149 -3.33 12.92 14.83
CA SER A 149 -2.29 12.17 15.52
C SER A 149 -1.63 11.16 14.59
N ILE A 150 -0.31 11.25 14.41
CA ILE A 150 0.43 10.28 13.59
C ILE A 150 0.73 9.04 14.43
N SER A 151 0.47 7.86 13.86
CA SER A 151 0.78 6.56 14.42
C SER A 151 1.63 5.76 13.43
N MET A 152 2.66 5.05 13.91
CA MET A 152 3.52 4.27 13.02
C MET A 152 3.63 2.82 13.48
N SER A 153 3.57 1.90 12.51
CA SER A 153 3.79 0.48 12.74
C SER A 153 5.23 0.24 13.23
N ARG A 154 5.44 -0.82 14.01
CA ARG A 154 6.78 -1.20 14.46
C ARG A 154 7.59 -1.76 13.29
N LYS A 155 8.88 -1.46 13.29
CA LYS A 155 9.78 -1.94 12.23
C LYS A 155 9.79 -3.48 12.18
N GLY A 156 9.57 -4.03 10.98
CA GLY A 156 9.59 -5.48 10.77
C GLY A 156 8.37 -6.23 11.31
N THR A 157 7.28 -5.52 11.62
CA THR A 157 6.03 -6.12 12.11
C THR A 157 4.90 -5.87 11.10
N PRO A 158 4.77 -6.69 10.04
CA PRO A 158 3.73 -6.51 9.00
C PRO A 158 2.31 -6.47 9.55
N ILE A 159 2.02 -7.26 10.59
CA ILE A 159 0.70 -7.32 11.22
C ILE A 159 0.21 -5.95 11.72
N ASP A 160 1.13 -5.03 12.03
CA ASP A 160 0.78 -3.69 12.48
C ASP A 160 0.22 -2.80 11.35
N ASP A 161 0.39 -3.20 10.07
CA ASP A 161 -0.17 -2.53 8.87
C ASP A 161 -1.05 -3.46 8.02
N SER A 162 -1.58 -4.51 8.62
CA SER A 162 -2.38 -5.54 7.94
C SER A 162 -3.58 -5.01 7.13
N PRO A 163 -4.27 -3.90 7.49
CA PRO A 163 -5.35 -3.37 6.68
C PRO A 163 -4.89 -2.91 5.30
N MET A 164 -3.73 -2.21 5.23
CA MET A 164 -3.18 -1.74 3.95
C MET A 164 -2.61 -2.87 3.12
N GLU A 165 -1.89 -3.82 3.75
CA GLU A 165 -1.40 -5.02 3.06
C GLU A 165 -2.54 -5.81 2.42
N SER A 166 -3.63 -6.02 3.17
CA SER A 166 -4.83 -6.70 2.67
C SER A 166 -5.46 -5.95 1.49
N TRP A 167 -5.61 -4.62 1.62
CA TRP A 167 -6.19 -3.80 0.56
C TRP A 167 -5.34 -3.82 -0.71
N HIS A 168 -4.03 -3.64 -0.59
CA HIS A 168 -3.10 -3.74 -1.72
C HIS A 168 -3.09 -5.12 -2.37
N GLY A 169 -3.23 -6.17 -1.56
CA GLY A 169 -3.35 -7.54 -2.06
C GLY A 169 -4.59 -7.72 -2.94
N ILE A 170 -5.74 -7.21 -2.50
CA ILE A 170 -7.00 -7.25 -3.25
C ILE A 170 -6.89 -6.42 -4.53
N LEU A 171 -6.40 -5.16 -4.44
CA LEU A 171 -6.16 -4.30 -5.59
C LEU A 171 -5.36 -5.04 -6.67
N LYS A 172 -4.18 -5.55 -6.31
CA LYS A 172 -3.30 -6.24 -7.26
C LYS A 172 -3.91 -7.51 -7.82
N LYS A 173 -4.63 -8.26 -7.00
CA LYS A 173 -5.32 -9.47 -7.44
C LYS A 173 -6.37 -9.15 -8.51
N GLU A 174 -7.15 -8.11 -8.31
CA GLU A 174 -8.26 -7.79 -9.20
C GLU A 174 -7.85 -6.94 -10.41
N THR A 175 -6.80 -6.14 -10.31
CA THR A 175 -6.32 -5.34 -11.45
C THR A 175 -5.20 -6.03 -12.23
N LEU A 176 -4.16 -6.52 -11.55
CA LEU A 176 -2.96 -7.05 -12.21
C LEU A 176 -3.14 -8.50 -12.67
N TYR A 177 -3.72 -9.37 -11.83
CA TYR A 177 -3.76 -10.80 -12.12
C TYR A 177 -4.97 -11.23 -12.95
N ASN A 178 -6.04 -10.46 -12.95
CA ASN A 178 -7.26 -10.78 -13.68
C ASN A 178 -7.36 -10.10 -15.06
N ASN A 179 -6.39 -9.22 -15.41
CA ASN A 179 -6.43 -8.49 -16.66
C ASN A 179 -5.16 -8.71 -17.49
N ASN A 180 -5.31 -8.66 -18.81
CA ASN A 180 -4.18 -8.67 -19.73
C ASN A 180 -3.64 -7.25 -19.89
N ILE A 181 -2.68 -6.88 -19.04
CA ILE A 181 -2.11 -5.54 -19.02
C ILE A 181 -1.13 -5.37 -20.19
N THR A 182 -1.30 -4.31 -20.96
CA THR A 182 -0.53 -4.04 -22.18
C THR A 182 0.53 -2.95 -21.98
N SER A 183 0.36 -2.08 -20.99
CA SER A 183 1.29 -1.00 -20.66
C SER A 183 1.15 -0.53 -19.22
N LEU A 184 2.13 0.24 -18.72
CA LEU A 184 2.00 0.89 -17.41
C LEU A 184 0.83 1.88 -17.37
N GLY A 185 0.56 2.60 -18.48
CA GLY A 185 -0.60 3.49 -18.58
C GLY A 185 -1.92 2.73 -18.47
N HIS A 186 -2.06 1.60 -19.17
CA HIS A 186 -3.23 0.73 -19.05
C HIS A 186 -3.39 0.20 -17.62
N TYR A 187 -2.28 -0.18 -16.95
CA TYR A 187 -2.35 -0.60 -15.54
C TYR A 187 -2.82 0.52 -14.61
N ILE A 188 -2.34 1.74 -14.80
CA ILE A 188 -2.78 2.91 -14.03
C ILE A 188 -4.27 3.15 -14.23
N GLN A 189 -4.75 3.14 -15.47
CA GLN A 189 -6.18 3.30 -15.77
C GLN A 189 -7.04 2.24 -15.06
N LEU A 190 -6.64 0.97 -15.14
CA LEU A 190 -7.35 -0.12 -14.43
C LEU A 190 -7.38 0.08 -12.92
N VAL A 191 -6.31 0.62 -12.34
CA VAL A 191 -6.27 0.94 -10.90
C VAL A 191 -7.25 2.07 -10.56
N GLU A 192 -7.32 3.12 -11.37
CA GLU A 192 -8.24 4.25 -11.16
C GLU A 192 -9.70 3.81 -11.28
N GLU A 193 -10.04 3.05 -12.32
CA GLU A 193 -11.37 2.45 -12.52
C GLU A 193 -11.73 1.52 -11.36
N TRP A 194 -10.78 0.70 -10.92
CA TRP A 194 -11.00 -0.21 -9.81
C TRP A 194 -11.23 0.52 -8.48
N VAL A 195 -10.52 1.60 -8.19
CA VAL A 195 -10.75 2.39 -6.97
C VAL A 195 -12.13 3.03 -7.00
N ALA A 196 -12.58 3.54 -8.15
CA ALA A 196 -13.93 4.06 -8.30
C ALA A 196 -15.00 2.97 -8.06
N PHE A 197 -14.82 1.78 -8.65
CA PHE A 197 -15.67 0.61 -8.41
C PHE A 197 -15.64 0.16 -6.95
N TYR A 198 -14.45 0.10 -6.34
CA TYR A 198 -14.26 -0.29 -4.95
C TYR A 198 -15.07 0.61 -4.01
N ASN A 199 -15.02 1.92 -4.19
CA ASN A 199 -15.74 2.88 -3.36
C ASN A 199 -17.26 2.86 -3.62
N SER A 200 -17.70 2.71 -4.86
CA SER A 200 -19.13 2.79 -5.21
C SER A 200 -19.90 1.52 -4.94
N THR A 201 -19.34 0.37 -5.32
CA THR A 201 -20.08 -0.90 -5.40
C THR A 201 -19.60 -1.91 -4.36
N ARG A 202 -18.28 -2.05 -4.21
CA ARG A 202 -17.69 -3.10 -3.38
C ARG A 202 -17.91 -2.88 -1.87
N LEU A 203 -17.92 -1.62 -1.39
CA LEU A 203 -18.15 -1.32 0.03
C LEU A 203 -19.59 -1.51 0.47
N LYS A 204 -20.57 -1.28 -0.43
CA LYS A 204 -21.99 -1.47 -0.12
C LYS A 204 -22.34 -2.89 0.35
N ASN A 205 -21.55 -3.88 -0.05
CA ASN A 205 -21.76 -5.29 0.33
C ASN A 205 -21.07 -5.68 1.65
N ARG A 206 -20.30 -4.81 2.29
CA ARG A 206 -19.61 -5.10 3.55
C ARG A 206 -20.35 -4.65 4.81
N ASN A 207 -21.28 -3.73 4.67
CA ASN A 207 -22.09 -3.23 5.80
C ASN A 207 -23.37 -4.05 6.05
N LEU A 208 -23.53 -5.23 5.42
CA LEU A 208 -24.69 -6.11 5.56
C LEU A 208 -24.40 -7.41 6.35
N ASN A 209 -23.26 -7.46 7.08
CA ASN A 209 -22.98 -8.57 8.01
C ASN A 209 -22.63 -8.05 9.39
#